data_14e990e48ab13ea7446f44b2088477e1
#
_entry.id   14e990e48ab13ea7446f44b2088477e1
#
_cell.length_a   1.000
_cell.length_b   1.000
_cell.length_c   1.000
_cell.angle_alpha   90.00
_cell.angle_beta   90.00
_cell.angle_gamma   90.00
#
_symmetry.space_group_name_H-M   'P 1'
#
loop_
_entity.id
_entity.type
_entity.pdbx_description
1 polymer ?
#
loop_
_entity_poly.entity_id
_entity_poly.type
_entity_poly.pdbx_seq_one_letter_code
_entity_poly.pdbx_strand_id
1 'polypeptide(L)'
;MAFSKRIKELRVSQCDKGVLTIYLNTLRNGHDDWKLQLKNGLKKLEQYVMARKDTEELKNFRDVKKKVTKQLMESQHDMQKAVVIFASLDQKIWEFHHLQLTVENSFCWEQEPMLEQLEAIQQQYPASGVLLLQQMDLLALDTRLGEVTQQIHYTLNVEDENWRKYEGTAAGERVASSANHKDQYQERLEVNQQRWLRKLAPLIDRKSKEFQWQGVYIVGSKELAKELGKYLQTKIIRVVPKNLSSFPSHKVVGEVIG
;
A
#
# COMPACT_ATOMS: atom_id res chain seq x y z
N MET A 1 1.73 11.95 -6.38
CA MET A 1 1.80 12.83 -5.18
C MET A 1 1.84 11.95 -3.94
N ALA A 2 2.65 12.28 -2.93
CA ALA A 2 2.72 11.43 -1.75
C ALA A 2 1.38 11.47 -1.00
N PHE A 3 0.80 10.33 -0.68
CA PHE A 3 -0.48 10.17 0.03
C PHE A 3 -0.55 10.99 1.33
N SER A 4 0.56 11.05 2.07
CA SER A 4 0.70 11.88 3.27
C SER A 4 0.50 13.39 3.01
N LYS A 5 0.89 13.89 1.82
CA LYS A 5 0.62 15.27 1.42
C LYS A 5 -0.87 15.46 1.18
N ARG A 6 -1.53 14.48 0.57
CA ARG A 6 -2.95 14.56 0.26
C ARG A 6 -3.83 14.54 1.51
N ILE A 7 -3.49 13.75 2.54
CA ILE A 7 -4.19 13.81 3.84
C ILE A 7 -4.05 15.20 4.48
N LYS A 8 -2.86 15.83 4.39
CA LYS A 8 -2.67 17.19 4.90
C LYS A 8 -3.51 18.22 4.13
N GLU A 9 -3.67 18.06 2.83
CA GLU A 9 -4.54 18.90 2.01
C GLU A 9 -6.02 18.70 2.38
N LEU A 10 -6.45 17.45 2.56
CA LEU A 10 -7.81 17.13 3.00
C LEU A 10 -8.14 17.68 4.38
N ARG A 11 -7.17 17.71 5.31
CA ARG A 11 -7.35 18.24 6.67
C ARG A 11 -7.71 19.73 6.71
N VAL A 12 -7.26 20.50 5.72
CA VAL A 12 -7.57 21.93 5.61
C VAL A 12 -8.67 22.20 4.61
N SER A 13 -9.26 21.15 4.02
CA SER A 13 -10.32 21.28 3.02
C SER A 13 -11.67 21.30 3.73
N GLN A 14 -12.49 22.28 3.36
CA GLN A 14 -13.85 22.43 3.86
C GLN A 14 -14.81 22.66 2.70
N CYS A 15 -16.05 22.26 2.87
CA CYS A 15 -17.13 22.55 1.93
C CYS A 15 -18.41 22.90 2.69
N ASP A 16 -18.86 24.16 2.58
CA ASP A 16 -20.08 24.64 3.23
C ASP A 16 -21.33 23.82 2.81
N LYS A 17 -21.28 23.18 1.64
CA LYS A 17 -22.36 22.33 1.11
C LYS A 17 -22.30 20.89 1.60
N GLY A 18 -21.35 20.57 2.45
CA GLY A 18 -21.13 19.25 3.04
C GLY A 18 -20.17 18.37 2.27
N VAL A 19 -19.50 17.49 3.01
CA VAL A 19 -18.60 16.43 2.54
C VAL A 19 -19.11 15.09 3.03
N LEU A 20 -19.35 14.18 2.10
CA LEU A 20 -19.65 12.78 2.40
C LEU A 20 -18.36 12.02 2.66
N THR A 21 -18.20 11.50 3.86
CA THR A 21 -17.13 10.59 4.23
C THR A 21 -17.69 9.19 4.38
N ILE A 22 -17.08 8.21 3.71
CA ILE A 22 -17.44 6.80 3.82
C ILE A 22 -16.16 5.99 4.08
N TYR A 23 -16.17 5.20 5.13
CA TYR A 23 -15.28 4.07 5.35
C TYR A 23 -16.11 2.80 5.23
N LEU A 24 -15.77 1.94 4.29
CA LEU A 24 -16.55 0.74 3.98
C LEU A 24 -15.63 -0.48 3.85
N ASN A 25 -15.84 -1.46 4.70
CA ASN A 25 -15.21 -2.76 4.58
C ASN A 25 -15.86 -3.52 3.42
N THR A 26 -15.05 -3.94 2.46
CA THR A 26 -15.48 -4.66 1.25
C THR A 26 -14.99 -6.10 1.22
N LEU A 27 -14.43 -6.60 2.33
CA LEU A 27 -14.06 -8.01 2.48
C LEU A 27 -15.30 -8.88 2.23
N ARG A 28 -15.15 -9.82 1.30
CA ARG A 28 -16.22 -10.76 0.96
C ARG A 28 -16.30 -11.86 2.01
N ASN A 29 -17.12 -11.64 3.02
CA ASN A 29 -17.50 -12.71 3.99
C ASN A 29 -18.77 -13.46 3.55
N GLY A 30 -19.21 -13.28 2.31
CA GLY A 30 -20.43 -13.77 1.71
C GLY A 30 -20.81 -12.98 0.46
N HIS A 31 -21.97 -13.27 -0.16
CA HIS A 31 -22.43 -12.53 -1.32
C HIS A 31 -22.80 -11.08 -0.96
N ASP A 32 -22.06 -10.11 -1.53
CA ASP A 32 -22.43 -8.68 -1.60
C ASP A 32 -22.77 -7.96 -0.27
N ASP A 33 -22.28 -8.43 0.88
CA ASP A 33 -22.52 -7.79 2.19
C ASP A 33 -22.20 -6.30 2.23
N TRP A 34 -21.15 -5.88 1.53
CA TRP A 34 -20.75 -4.47 1.48
C TRP A 34 -21.80 -3.58 0.80
N LYS A 35 -22.53 -4.08 -0.21
CA LYS A 35 -23.62 -3.32 -0.88
C LYS A 35 -24.78 -3.09 0.07
N LEU A 36 -25.10 -4.09 0.87
CA LEU A 36 -26.14 -3.97 1.90
C LEU A 36 -25.71 -2.99 2.98
N GLN A 37 -24.45 -3.06 3.44
CA GLN A 37 -23.89 -2.15 4.42
C GLN A 37 -23.84 -0.72 3.91
N LEU A 38 -23.42 -0.50 2.67
CA LEU A 38 -23.46 0.80 2.00
C LEU A 38 -24.89 1.36 1.95
N LYS A 39 -25.86 0.55 1.49
CA LYS A 39 -27.26 0.95 1.40
C LYS A 39 -27.81 1.35 2.77
N ASN A 40 -27.57 0.53 3.79
CA ASN A 40 -28.07 0.77 5.14
C ASN A 40 -27.39 1.99 5.80
N GLY A 41 -26.06 2.12 5.65
CA GLY A 41 -25.31 3.27 6.16
C GLY A 41 -25.78 4.58 5.54
N LEU A 42 -25.88 4.63 4.21
CA LEU A 42 -26.37 5.82 3.50
C LEU A 42 -27.84 6.14 3.80
N LYS A 43 -28.69 5.12 4.01
CA LYS A 43 -30.10 5.33 4.42
C LYS A 43 -30.18 5.93 5.81
N LYS A 44 -29.41 5.40 6.77
CA LYS A 44 -29.35 5.93 8.14
C LYS A 44 -28.83 7.38 8.17
N LEU A 45 -27.79 7.66 7.38
CA LEU A 45 -27.23 9.00 7.27
C LEU A 45 -28.22 9.98 6.64
N GLU A 46 -28.98 9.57 5.60
CA GLU A 46 -30.03 10.39 5.00
C GLU A 46 -31.13 10.77 6.02
N GLN A 47 -31.53 9.81 6.86
CA GLN A 47 -32.49 10.08 7.92
C GLN A 47 -31.97 11.11 8.94
N TYR A 48 -30.66 11.03 9.24
CA TYR A 48 -30.01 11.99 10.14
C TYR A 48 -29.97 13.40 9.53
N VAL A 49 -29.61 13.53 8.24
CA VAL A 49 -29.62 14.81 7.52
C VAL A 49 -31.05 15.37 7.41
N MET A 50 -32.05 14.52 7.16
CA MET A 50 -33.49 14.94 7.15
C MET A 50 -33.93 15.51 8.50
N ALA A 51 -33.44 14.97 9.61
CA ALA A 51 -33.80 15.45 10.95
C ALA A 51 -33.27 16.87 11.25
N ARG A 52 -32.24 17.33 10.52
CA ARG A 52 -31.73 18.72 10.60
C ARG A 52 -32.71 19.74 10.01
N LYS A 53 -33.71 19.30 9.24
CA LYS A 53 -34.76 20.13 8.60
C LYS A 53 -34.25 21.18 7.59
N ASP A 54 -33.04 21.01 7.10
CA ASP A 54 -32.46 21.82 6.03
C ASP A 54 -32.71 21.11 4.67
N THR A 55 -33.57 21.72 3.85
CA THR A 55 -33.95 21.16 2.55
C THR A 55 -32.85 21.27 1.51
N GLU A 56 -32.00 22.30 1.59
CA GLU A 56 -30.87 22.48 0.69
C GLU A 56 -29.77 21.49 1.03
N GLU A 57 -29.43 21.33 2.29
CA GLU A 57 -28.47 20.34 2.78
C GLU A 57 -28.89 18.92 2.33
N LEU A 58 -30.16 18.57 2.53
CA LEU A 58 -30.69 17.27 2.12
C LEU A 58 -30.58 17.03 0.62
N LYS A 59 -30.85 18.06 -0.20
CA LYS A 59 -30.67 17.99 -1.65
C LYS A 59 -29.22 17.75 -2.04
N ASN A 60 -28.30 18.53 -1.45
CA ASN A 60 -26.87 18.41 -1.67
C ASN A 60 -26.36 17.00 -1.32
N PHE A 61 -26.76 16.49 -0.16
CA PHE A 61 -26.44 15.13 0.27
C PHE A 61 -26.92 14.08 -0.74
N ARG A 62 -28.17 14.17 -1.21
CA ARG A 62 -28.73 13.22 -2.18
C ARG A 62 -27.99 13.22 -3.51
N ASP A 63 -27.60 14.39 -3.98
CA ASP A 63 -26.83 14.53 -5.23
C ASP A 63 -25.45 13.90 -5.11
N VAL A 64 -24.72 14.17 -4.02
CA VAL A 64 -23.42 13.53 -3.74
C VAL A 64 -23.57 12.03 -3.57
N LYS A 65 -24.52 11.57 -2.76
CA LYS A 65 -24.83 10.16 -2.56
C LYS A 65 -25.04 9.42 -3.88
N LYS A 66 -25.84 10.00 -4.80
CA LYS A 66 -26.13 9.41 -6.11
C LYS A 66 -24.85 9.24 -6.95
N LYS A 67 -24.02 10.28 -7.02
CA LYS A 67 -22.76 10.26 -7.78
C LYS A 67 -21.77 9.25 -7.20
N VAL A 68 -21.58 9.27 -5.87
CA VAL A 68 -20.68 8.34 -5.16
C VAL A 68 -21.12 6.90 -5.34
N THR A 69 -22.41 6.60 -5.14
CA THR A 69 -22.93 5.25 -5.31
C THR A 69 -22.72 4.74 -6.74
N LYS A 70 -22.95 5.59 -7.75
CA LYS A 70 -22.73 5.23 -9.16
C LYS A 70 -21.26 4.88 -9.40
N GLN A 71 -20.33 5.75 -9.03
CA GLN A 71 -18.91 5.53 -9.24
C GLN A 71 -18.39 4.29 -8.50
N LEU A 72 -18.87 4.07 -7.26
CA LEU A 72 -18.49 2.90 -6.48
C LEU A 72 -18.95 1.59 -7.15
N MET A 73 -20.14 1.57 -7.74
CA MET A 73 -20.62 0.41 -8.49
C MET A 73 -19.83 0.17 -9.79
N GLU A 74 -19.42 1.23 -10.47
CA GLU A 74 -18.57 1.14 -11.66
C GLU A 74 -17.17 0.61 -11.34
N SER A 75 -16.61 0.98 -10.19
CA SER A 75 -15.27 0.54 -9.72
C SER A 75 -15.28 -0.76 -8.92
N GLN A 76 -16.37 -1.52 -8.88
CA GLN A 76 -16.47 -2.73 -8.04
C GLN A 76 -15.43 -3.81 -8.38
N HIS A 77 -14.86 -3.81 -9.59
CA HIS A 77 -13.84 -4.76 -10.03
C HIS A 77 -12.47 -4.47 -9.38
N ASP A 78 -12.22 -3.20 -9.03
CA ASP A 78 -10.98 -2.74 -8.42
C ASP A 78 -11.03 -2.78 -6.89
N MET A 79 -12.14 -3.24 -6.31
CA MET A 79 -12.31 -3.28 -4.87
C MET A 79 -11.35 -4.26 -4.20
N GLN A 80 -10.71 -3.77 -3.16
CA GLN A 80 -9.81 -4.51 -2.29
C GLN A 80 -10.52 -4.89 -0.99
N LYS A 81 -9.85 -4.81 0.17
CA LYS A 81 -10.45 -5.14 1.47
C LYS A 81 -11.33 -4.04 2.03
N ALA A 82 -11.07 -2.80 1.64
CA ALA A 82 -11.88 -1.65 2.04
C ALA A 82 -11.82 -0.53 0.99
N VAL A 83 -12.79 0.38 1.07
CA VAL A 83 -12.78 1.64 0.34
C VAL A 83 -13.02 2.81 1.29
N VAL A 84 -12.26 3.89 1.09
CA VAL A 84 -12.43 5.17 1.79
C VAL A 84 -12.78 6.23 0.77
N ILE A 85 -13.85 6.99 1.01
CA ILE A 85 -14.39 7.97 0.07
C ILE A 85 -14.55 9.30 0.77
N PHE A 86 -14.07 10.36 0.13
CA PHE A 86 -14.35 11.75 0.49
C PHE A 86 -14.93 12.45 -0.73
N ALA A 87 -16.15 12.98 -0.60
CA ALA A 87 -16.84 13.55 -1.74
C ALA A 87 -17.66 14.79 -1.37
N SER A 88 -17.41 15.91 -2.06
CA SER A 88 -18.19 17.15 -1.97
C SER A 88 -19.03 17.39 -3.22
N LEU A 89 -20.06 18.21 -3.11
CA LEU A 89 -20.97 18.53 -4.24
C LEU A 89 -20.25 19.21 -5.40
N ASP A 90 -19.32 20.14 -5.08
CA ASP A 90 -18.53 20.91 -6.04
C ASP A 90 -17.34 20.12 -6.62
N GLN A 91 -17.17 18.86 -6.19
CA GLN A 91 -16.12 17.94 -6.62
C GLN A 91 -14.67 18.44 -6.37
N LYS A 92 -14.48 19.47 -5.56
CA LYS A 92 -13.14 19.87 -5.11
C LYS A 92 -12.52 18.82 -4.21
N ILE A 93 -13.36 18.17 -3.39
CA ILE A 93 -13.02 16.99 -2.64
C ILE A 93 -13.74 15.83 -3.33
N TRP A 94 -12.97 14.99 -4.05
CA TRP A 94 -13.53 13.84 -4.75
C TRP A 94 -12.49 12.74 -4.83
N GLU A 95 -12.46 11.87 -3.81
CA GLU A 95 -11.43 10.87 -3.64
C GLU A 95 -11.99 9.51 -3.29
N PHE A 96 -11.40 8.50 -3.91
CA PHE A 96 -11.71 7.10 -3.71
C PHE A 96 -10.38 6.36 -3.48
N HIS A 97 -10.19 5.82 -2.29
CA HIS A 97 -9.01 5.08 -1.90
C HIS A 97 -9.39 3.62 -1.63
N HIS A 98 -8.85 2.70 -2.43
CA HIS A 98 -8.99 1.28 -2.21
C HIS A 98 -7.86 0.79 -1.32
N LEU A 99 -8.16 0.12 -0.20
CA LEU A 99 -7.17 -0.29 0.79
C LEU A 99 -7.10 -1.81 0.89
N GLN A 100 -5.88 -2.35 1.00
CA GLN A 100 -5.63 -3.77 1.35
C GLN A 100 -5.79 -4.05 2.86
N LEU A 101 -6.21 -3.06 3.61
CA LEU A 101 -6.47 -3.12 5.04
C LEU A 101 -7.97 -3.05 5.30
N THR A 102 -8.42 -3.66 6.37
CA THR A 102 -9.81 -3.53 6.81
C THR A 102 -10.04 -2.20 7.52
N VAL A 103 -11.25 -1.68 7.41
CA VAL A 103 -11.69 -0.47 8.10
C VAL A 103 -12.95 -0.76 8.91
N GLU A 104 -13.24 0.06 9.91
CA GLU A 104 -14.54 0.08 10.55
C GLU A 104 -15.51 0.88 9.67
N ASN A 105 -16.71 0.30 9.43
CA ASN A 105 -17.70 0.98 8.62
C ASN A 105 -18.17 2.26 9.29
N SER A 106 -17.99 3.39 8.61
CA SER A 106 -18.41 4.70 9.07
C SER A 106 -18.95 5.53 7.92
N PHE A 107 -20.01 6.29 8.20
CA PHE A 107 -20.69 7.14 7.24
C PHE A 107 -20.97 8.49 7.91
N CYS A 108 -20.39 9.56 7.37
CA CYS A 108 -20.52 10.91 7.91
C CYS A 108 -20.87 11.90 6.82
N TRP A 109 -21.62 12.95 7.20
CA TRP A 109 -21.92 14.10 6.37
C TRP A 109 -21.67 15.35 7.20
N GLU A 110 -20.53 15.99 6.99
CA GLU A 110 -20.09 17.17 7.75
C GLU A 110 -19.43 18.18 6.81
N GLN A 111 -19.07 19.36 7.30
CA GLN A 111 -18.40 20.37 6.46
C GLN A 111 -16.95 20.00 6.12
N GLU A 112 -16.35 19.11 6.90
CA GLU A 112 -14.97 18.65 6.75
C GLU A 112 -14.92 17.15 6.52
N PRO A 113 -13.90 16.63 5.81
CA PRO A 113 -13.64 15.19 5.75
C PRO A 113 -13.30 14.62 7.13
N MET A 114 -13.91 13.52 7.52
CA MET A 114 -13.57 12.79 8.75
C MET A 114 -12.35 11.91 8.50
N LEU A 115 -11.18 12.35 8.97
CA LEU A 115 -9.88 11.74 8.64
C LEU A 115 -9.32 10.84 9.76
N GLU A 116 -9.91 10.82 10.95
CA GLU A 116 -9.35 10.20 12.15
C GLU A 116 -8.99 8.72 11.92
N GLN A 117 -9.88 7.96 11.29
CA GLN A 117 -9.64 6.55 11.02
C GLN A 117 -8.49 6.36 10.00
N LEU A 118 -8.44 7.19 8.96
CA LEU A 118 -7.38 7.14 7.96
C LEU A 118 -6.02 7.53 8.54
N GLU A 119 -6.00 8.51 9.43
CA GLU A 119 -4.79 8.93 10.15
C GLU A 119 -4.29 7.85 11.12
N ALA A 120 -5.21 7.19 11.84
CA ALA A 120 -4.86 6.07 12.69
C ALA A 120 -4.26 4.91 11.87
N ILE A 121 -4.85 4.59 10.72
CA ILE A 121 -4.31 3.59 9.80
C ILE A 121 -2.93 4.01 9.29
N GLN A 122 -2.73 5.29 8.95
CA GLN A 122 -1.44 5.80 8.50
C GLN A 122 -0.36 5.71 9.60
N GLN A 123 -0.73 5.93 10.85
CA GLN A 123 0.20 5.78 11.97
C GLN A 123 0.56 4.31 12.21
N GLN A 124 -0.41 3.41 12.08
CA GLN A 124 -0.21 1.98 12.25
C GLN A 124 0.55 1.35 11.08
N TYR A 125 0.31 1.82 9.85
CA TYR A 125 0.91 1.32 8.61
C TYR A 125 1.63 2.45 7.85
N PRO A 126 2.74 2.95 8.37
CA PRO A 126 3.48 4.03 7.75
C PRO A 126 4.14 3.59 6.44
N ALA A 127 4.58 4.57 5.65
CA ALA A 127 5.39 4.28 4.46
C ALA A 127 6.59 3.41 4.84
N SER A 128 6.72 2.26 4.22
CA SER A 128 7.78 1.28 4.53
C SER A 128 8.20 0.50 3.28
N GLY A 129 9.43 -0.01 3.31
CA GLY A 129 9.93 -0.92 2.28
C GLY A 129 9.70 -2.38 2.69
N VAL A 130 9.21 -3.21 1.77
CA VAL A 130 9.26 -4.67 1.92
C VAL A 130 10.31 -5.21 0.96
N LEU A 131 11.36 -5.79 1.52
CA LEU A 131 12.53 -6.26 0.80
C LEU A 131 12.51 -7.78 0.72
N LEU A 132 12.13 -8.34 -0.46
CA LEU A 132 12.26 -9.77 -0.72
C LEU A 132 13.69 -10.03 -1.15
N LEU A 133 14.52 -10.51 -0.22
CA LEU A 133 15.94 -10.70 -0.41
C LEU A 133 16.25 -12.17 -0.71
N GLN A 134 16.84 -12.41 -1.85
CA GLN A 134 17.43 -13.68 -2.27
C GLN A 134 18.93 -13.53 -2.44
N GLN A 135 19.63 -14.62 -2.75
CA GLN A 135 21.09 -14.59 -2.88
C GLN A 135 21.59 -13.59 -3.94
N MET A 136 20.90 -13.53 -5.09
CA MET A 136 21.30 -12.69 -6.23
C MET A 136 20.26 -11.66 -6.63
N ASP A 137 19.09 -11.67 -6.00
CA ASP A 137 17.96 -10.83 -6.35
C ASP A 137 17.38 -10.13 -5.14
N LEU A 138 16.99 -8.90 -5.34
CA LEU A 138 16.20 -8.11 -4.39
C LEU A 138 14.99 -7.52 -5.11
N LEU A 139 13.80 -7.87 -4.65
CA LEU A 139 12.59 -7.13 -4.99
C LEU A 139 12.24 -6.21 -3.82
N ALA A 140 12.34 -4.91 -4.04
CA ALA A 140 11.95 -3.89 -3.06
C ALA A 140 10.56 -3.34 -3.42
N LEU A 141 9.62 -3.44 -2.50
CA LEU A 141 8.26 -2.92 -2.63
C LEU A 141 8.14 -1.66 -1.79
N ASP A 142 7.79 -0.53 -2.43
CA ASP A 142 7.34 0.68 -1.70
C ASP A 142 5.90 0.45 -1.24
N THR A 143 5.65 0.53 0.07
CA THR A 143 4.33 0.27 0.63
C THR A 143 3.82 1.47 1.41
N ARG A 144 2.53 1.77 1.24
CA ARG A 144 1.82 2.82 1.97
C ARG A 144 0.42 2.33 2.27
N LEU A 145 -0.02 2.46 3.50
CA LEU A 145 -1.33 1.96 3.94
C LEU A 145 -1.58 0.49 3.55
N GLY A 146 -0.54 -0.33 3.60
CA GLY A 146 -0.63 -1.73 3.19
C GLY A 146 -0.74 -1.97 1.69
N GLU A 147 -0.62 -0.94 0.84
CA GLU A 147 -0.62 -1.06 -0.62
C GLU A 147 0.79 -0.96 -1.20
N VAL A 148 1.02 -1.67 -2.30
CA VAL A 148 2.24 -1.56 -3.10
C VAL A 148 2.07 -0.41 -4.08
N THR A 149 2.85 0.67 -3.88
CA THR A 149 2.84 1.84 -4.77
C THR A 149 3.87 1.74 -5.88
N GLN A 150 4.99 1.07 -5.60
CA GLN A 150 6.06 0.85 -6.58
C GLN A 150 6.84 -0.42 -6.29
N GLN A 151 7.36 -1.03 -7.34
CA GLN A 151 8.25 -2.20 -7.27
C GLN A 151 9.58 -1.86 -7.93
N ILE A 152 10.67 -2.25 -7.29
CA ILE A 152 12.02 -2.05 -7.81
C ILE A 152 12.76 -3.37 -7.70
N HIS A 153 13.25 -3.84 -8.82
CA HIS A 153 14.01 -5.08 -8.88
C HIS A 153 15.50 -4.80 -9.07
N TYR A 154 16.31 -5.42 -8.26
CA TYR A 154 17.77 -5.41 -8.37
C TYR A 154 18.26 -6.83 -8.55
N THR A 155 19.14 -7.03 -9.53
CA THR A 155 19.84 -8.30 -9.73
C THR A 155 21.33 -8.07 -9.62
N LEU A 156 22.02 -8.97 -8.95
CA LEU A 156 23.48 -8.95 -8.86
C LEU A 156 24.09 -9.41 -10.19
N ASN A 157 24.87 -8.55 -10.82
CA ASN A 157 25.75 -8.97 -11.90
C ASN A 157 27.05 -9.48 -11.29
N VAL A 158 27.24 -10.78 -11.36
CA VAL A 158 28.41 -11.46 -10.75
C VAL A 158 29.71 -11.10 -11.44
N GLU A 159 29.68 -10.83 -12.76
CA GLU A 159 30.89 -10.45 -13.53
C GLU A 159 31.44 -9.09 -13.08
N ASP A 160 30.57 -8.10 -12.95
CA ASP A 160 30.92 -6.75 -12.51
C ASP A 160 30.89 -6.61 -10.98
N GLU A 161 30.38 -7.62 -10.27
CA GLU A 161 30.12 -7.62 -8.82
C GLU A 161 29.28 -6.40 -8.36
N ASN A 162 28.32 -5.98 -9.17
CA ASN A 162 27.49 -4.83 -8.92
C ASN A 162 26.00 -5.17 -9.04
N TRP A 163 25.17 -4.50 -8.22
CA TRP A 163 23.73 -4.59 -8.33
C TRP A 163 23.21 -3.66 -9.42
N ARG A 164 22.45 -4.21 -10.36
CA ARG A 164 21.78 -3.46 -11.41
C ARG A 164 20.30 -3.40 -11.18
N LYS A 165 19.72 -2.21 -11.36
CA LYS A 165 18.27 -2.04 -11.35
C LYS A 165 17.71 -2.55 -12.68
N TYR A 166 16.66 -3.37 -12.60
CA TYR A 166 15.89 -3.80 -13.77
C TYR A 166 14.61 -2.99 -13.87
N GLU A 167 14.31 -2.54 -15.07
CA GLU A 167 13.06 -1.88 -15.41
C GLU A 167 12.28 -2.81 -16.36
N GLY A 168 11.09 -3.29 -15.92
CA GLY A 168 10.18 -4.13 -16.72
C GLY A 168 9.86 -5.50 -16.13
N THR A 169 8.86 -6.14 -16.72
CA THR A 169 8.28 -7.44 -16.29
C THR A 169 9.12 -8.67 -16.62
N ALA A 170 10.26 -8.53 -17.29
CA ALA A 170 11.10 -9.63 -17.80
C ALA A 170 11.97 -10.33 -16.72
N ALA A 171 11.79 -10.01 -15.44
CA ALA A 171 12.62 -10.56 -14.35
C ALA A 171 12.34 -12.04 -14.02
N GLY A 172 11.27 -12.62 -14.57
CA GLY A 172 10.86 -14.00 -14.28
C GLY A 172 11.48 -15.11 -15.18
N GLU A 173 12.07 -14.77 -16.33
CA GLU A 173 12.39 -15.79 -17.35
C GLU A 173 13.88 -16.14 -17.50
N ARG A 174 14.80 -15.57 -16.71
CA ARG A 174 16.25 -15.78 -16.92
C ARG A 174 16.93 -16.75 -15.95
N VAL A 175 16.23 -17.72 -15.40
CA VAL A 175 16.85 -18.74 -14.53
C VAL A 175 17.31 -19.98 -15.32
N ALA A 176 17.26 -19.99 -16.62
CA ALA A 176 17.55 -21.17 -17.44
C ALA A 176 18.69 -20.98 -18.43
N SER A 177 19.93 -20.73 -17.98
CA SER A 177 21.07 -21.20 -18.75
C SER A 177 22.36 -21.26 -17.92
N SER A 178 22.80 -22.42 -17.79
CA SER A 178 24.13 -23.00 -17.61
C SER A 178 24.35 -23.78 -16.31
N ALA A 179 24.13 -25.10 -16.43
CA ALA A 179 24.41 -26.05 -15.33
C ALA A 179 25.92 -26.12 -14.99
N ASN A 180 26.82 -25.78 -15.93
CA ASN A 180 28.27 -25.86 -15.73
C ASN A 180 28.89 -24.70 -14.93
N HIS A 181 28.12 -23.64 -14.64
CA HIS A 181 28.62 -22.51 -13.85
C HIS A 181 28.08 -22.47 -12.40
N LYS A 182 27.15 -23.35 -12.04
CA LYS A 182 26.50 -23.30 -10.72
C LYS A 182 27.46 -23.48 -9.55
N ASP A 183 28.40 -24.43 -9.63
CA ASP A 183 29.31 -24.73 -8.52
C ASP A 183 30.32 -23.61 -8.29
N GLN A 184 30.90 -23.06 -9.36
CA GLN A 184 31.79 -21.89 -9.25
C GLN A 184 31.06 -20.62 -8.81
N TYR A 185 29.80 -20.46 -9.18
CA TYR A 185 28.95 -19.35 -8.72
C TYR A 185 28.62 -19.46 -7.24
N GLN A 186 28.32 -20.67 -6.76
CA GLN A 186 27.93 -20.89 -5.38
C GLN A 186 29.13 -20.64 -4.44
N GLU A 187 30.31 -21.10 -4.78
CA GLU A 187 31.53 -20.86 -4.02
C GLU A 187 31.92 -19.37 -4.00
N ARG A 188 31.81 -18.66 -5.12
CA ARG A 188 31.98 -17.20 -5.18
C ARG A 188 30.92 -16.46 -4.39
N LEU A 189 29.67 -16.93 -4.37
CA LEU A 189 28.55 -16.37 -3.61
C LEU A 189 28.86 -16.41 -2.11
N GLU A 190 29.30 -17.55 -1.58
CA GLU A 190 29.59 -17.71 -0.15
C GLU A 190 30.76 -16.82 0.29
N VAL A 191 31.83 -16.77 -0.51
CA VAL A 191 33.02 -15.96 -0.20
C VAL A 191 32.77 -14.46 -0.32
N ASN A 192 31.92 -14.03 -1.26
CA ASN A 192 31.71 -12.62 -1.56
C ASN A 192 30.38 -12.05 -1.03
N GLN A 193 29.54 -12.88 -0.42
CA GLN A 193 28.19 -12.49 0.03
C GLN A 193 28.17 -11.21 0.89
N GLN A 194 29.08 -11.11 1.84
CA GLN A 194 29.19 -9.92 2.71
C GLN A 194 29.53 -8.66 1.91
N ARG A 195 30.44 -8.77 0.94
CA ARG A 195 30.85 -7.66 0.07
C ARG A 195 29.69 -7.19 -0.81
N TRP A 196 28.91 -8.13 -1.36
CA TRP A 196 27.75 -7.79 -2.19
C TRP A 196 26.62 -7.16 -1.41
N LEU A 197 26.30 -7.67 -0.22
CA LEU A 197 25.29 -7.06 0.65
C LEU A 197 25.72 -5.68 1.15
N ARG A 198 27.02 -5.48 1.38
CA ARG A 198 27.58 -4.15 1.69
C ARG A 198 27.39 -3.15 0.54
N LYS A 199 27.44 -3.60 -0.73
CA LYS A 199 27.14 -2.75 -1.90
C LYS A 199 25.64 -2.52 -2.08
N LEU A 200 24.79 -3.45 -1.66
CA LEU A 200 23.32 -3.36 -1.77
C LEU A 200 22.74 -2.36 -0.76
N ALA A 201 23.26 -2.33 0.47
CA ALA A 201 22.71 -1.51 1.53
C ALA A 201 22.57 -0.01 1.17
N PRO A 202 23.58 0.68 0.58
CA PRO A 202 23.46 2.07 0.17
C PRO A 202 22.37 2.32 -0.88
N LEU A 203 22.07 1.33 -1.73
CA LEU A 203 21.00 1.44 -2.73
C LEU A 203 19.62 1.45 -2.04
N ILE A 204 19.47 0.58 -1.03
CA ILE A 204 18.24 0.51 -0.23
C ILE A 204 18.09 1.80 0.60
N ASP A 205 19.16 2.26 1.28
CA ASP A 205 19.12 3.48 2.08
C ASP A 205 18.78 4.72 1.26
N ARG A 206 19.28 4.80 0.02
CA ARG A 206 18.91 5.86 -0.91
C ARG A 206 17.43 5.80 -1.27
N LYS A 207 16.89 4.59 -1.53
CA LYS A 207 15.47 4.41 -1.81
C LYS A 207 14.60 4.69 -0.58
N SER A 208 15.05 4.30 0.59
CA SER A 208 14.39 4.63 1.85
C SER A 208 14.21 6.15 2.02
N LYS A 209 15.24 6.93 1.73
CA LYS A 209 15.17 8.39 1.76
C LYS A 209 14.25 8.96 0.68
N GLU A 210 14.36 8.45 -0.56
CA GLU A 210 13.55 8.88 -1.70
C GLU A 210 12.04 8.66 -1.43
N PHE A 211 11.68 7.49 -0.90
CA PHE A 211 10.30 7.12 -0.62
C PHE A 211 9.84 7.48 0.79
N GLN A 212 10.72 8.06 1.60
CA GLN A 212 10.41 8.44 2.99
C GLN A 212 9.94 7.25 3.85
N TRP A 213 10.56 6.09 3.69
CA TRP A 213 10.26 4.93 4.51
C TRP A 213 10.64 5.18 5.97
N GLN A 214 9.75 4.83 6.88
CA GLN A 214 10.05 4.83 8.32
C GLN A 214 10.86 3.60 8.74
N GLY A 215 10.97 2.63 7.85
CA GLY A 215 11.78 1.43 8.01
C GLY A 215 11.49 0.40 6.94
N VAL A 216 12.14 -0.75 7.07
CA VAL A 216 12.01 -1.85 6.11
C VAL A 216 11.67 -3.17 6.80
N TYR A 217 10.88 -3.98 6.12
CA TYR A 217 10.69 -5.39 6.41
C TYR A 217 11.60 -6.19 5.50
N ILE A 218 12.35 -7.17 6.03
CA ILE A 218 13.19 -8.05 5.22
C ILE A 218 12.57 -9.43 5.18
N VAL A 219 12.24 -9.91 3.98
CA VAL A 219 11.68 -11.23 3.70
C VAL A 219 12.75 -12.08 3.04
N GLY A 220 13.07 -13.23 3.62
CA GLY A 220 14.12 -14.12 3.12
C GLY A 220 14.80 -14.90 4.23
N SER A 221 16.00 -15.45 3.96
CA SER A 221 16.71 -16.18 5.00
C SER A 221 17.18 -15.27 6.15
N LYS A 222 17.19 -15.81 7.37
CA LYS A 222 17.64 -15.09 8.56
C LYS A 222 19.10 -14.65 8.44
N GLU A 223 19.90 -15.48 7.80
CA GLU A 223 21.34 -15.25 7.60
C GLU A 223 21.57 -14.05 6.69
N LEU A 224 20.92 -14.02 5.52
CA LEU A 224 21.00 -12.89 4.59
C LEU A 224 20.47 -11.59 5.21
N ALA A 225 19.35 -11.67 5.91
CA ALA A 225 18.74 -10.51 6.57
C ALA A 225 19.67 -9.96 7.69
N LYS A 226 20.26 -10.84 8.50
CA LYS A 226 21.20 -10.45 9.54
C LYS A 226 22.47 -9.82 8.97
N GLU A 227 22.98 -10.39 7.87
CA GLU A 227 24.20 -9.86 7.23
C GLU A 227 23.93 -8.49 6.59
N LEU A 228 22.84 -8.36 5.80
CA LEU A 228 22.42 -7.07 5.22
C LEU A 228 22.20 -6.01 6.30
N GLY A 229 21.60 -6.41 7.42
CA GLY A 229 21.30 -5.52 8.55
C GLY A 229 22.53 -4.87 9.18
N LYS A 230 23.75 -5.46 9.05
CA LYS A 230 24.99 -4.85 9.52
C LYS A 230 25.38 -3.59 8.75
N TYR A 231 24.90 -3.45 7.52
CA TYR A 231 25.29 -2.38 6.59
C TYR A 231 24.18 -1.36 6.34
N LEU A 232 22.92 -1.70 6.64
CA LEU A 232 21.77 -0.81 6.48
C LEU A 232 21.75 0.28 7.55
N GLN A 233 21.55 1.53 7.12
CA GLN A 233 21.23 2.67 7.98
C GLN A 233 19.73 2.77 8.24
N THR A 234 18.92 2.32 7.29
CA THR A 234 17.46 2.29 7.40
C THR A 234 17.05 1.31 8.51
N LYS A 235 16.12 1.74 9.37
CA LYS A 235 15.58 0.92 10.46
C LYS A 235 14.97 -0.36 9.93
N ILE A 236 15.35 -1.52 10.46
CA ILE A 236 14.69 -2.79 10.21
C ILE A 236 13.51 -2.90 11.19
N ILE A 237 12.28 -2.98 10.66
CA ILE A 237 11.07 -3.14 11.46
C ILE A 237 10.93 -4.60 11.88
N ARG A 238 11.05 -5.52 10.93
CA ARG A 238 10.91 -6.95 11.17
C ARG A 238 11.62 -7.77 10.09
N VAL A 239 12.14 -8.93 10.48
CA VAL A 239 12.62 -9.97 9.55
C VAL A 239 11.57 -11.07 9.48
N VAL A 240 11.15 -11.42 8.28
CA VAL A 240 10.17 -12.49 8.00
C VAL A 240 10.90 -13.63 7.30
N PRO A 241 11.20 -14.73 8.02
CA PRO A 241 11.99 -15.85 7.48
C PRO A 241 11.13 -16.79 6.64
N LYS A 242 10.54 -16.24 5.58
CA LYS A 242 9.71 -16.98 4.62
C LYS A 242 10.23 -16.76 3.20
N ASN A 243 10.06 -17.74 2.34
CA ASN A 243 10.26 -17.54 0.90
C ASN A 243 8.91 -17.18 0.28
N LEU A 244 8.72 -15.91 -0.04
CA LEU A 244 7.50 -15.37 -0.65
C LEU A 244 7.75 -14.87 -2.09
N SER A 245 8.86 -15.24 -2.72
CA SER A 245 9.25 -14.75 -4.05
C SER A 245 8.29 -15.16 -5.17
N SER A 246 7.57 -16.28 -5.01
CA SER A 246 6.56 -16.75 -5.96
C SER A 246 5.17 -16.12 -5.75
N PHE A 247 4.98 -15.34 -4.69
CA PHE A 247 3.70 -14.73 -4.40
C PHE A 247 3.55 -13.38 -5.09
N PRO A 248 2.35 -13.02 -5.55
CA PRO A 248 2.07 -11.66 -6.01
C PRO A 248 2.36 -10.63 -4.90
N SER A 249 2.88 -9.47 -5.26
CA SER A 249 3.35 -8.45 -4.32
C SER A 249 2.30 -8.03 -3.28
N HIS A 250 1.02 -7.95 -3.67
CA HIS A 250 -0.07 -7.62 -2.74
C HIS A 250 -0.28 -8.70 -1.66
N LYS A 251 -0.06 -9.99 -2.00
CA LYS A 251 -0.12 -11.09 -1.01
C LYS A 251 1.09 -11.05 -0.09
N VAL A 252 2.28 -10.74 -0.63
CA VAL A 252 3.49 -10.56 0.18
C VAL A 252 3.26 -9.47 1.23
N VAL A 253 2.74 -8.33 0.83
CA VAL A 253 2.46 -7.22 1.75
C VAL A 253 1.43 -7.62 2.81
N GLY A 254 0.37 -8.32 2.44
CA GLY A 254 -0.62 -8.84 3.38
C GLY A 254 -0.05 -9.81 4.42
N GLU A 255 0.95 -10.65 4.03
CA GLU A 255 1.64 -11.58 4.93
C GLU A 255 2.67 -10.89 5.84
N VAL A 256 3.22 -9.78 5.41
CA VAL A 256 4.35 -9.10 6.07
C VAL A 256 3.88 -7.97 6.98
N ILE A 257 2.89 -7.21 6.55
CA ILE A 257 2.42 -6.00 7.23
C ILE A 257 1.07 -6.23 7.94
N GLY A 258 0.21 -7.09 7.36
CA GLY A 258 -1.10 -7.47 7.93
C GLY A 258 -0.93 -8.51 8.98
#